data_a956e6e9d737dc860354a58e71840bf9
#
_entry.id   a956e6e9d737dc860354a58e71840bf9
#
_cell.length_a   1.000
_cell.length_b   1.000
_cell.length_c   1.000
_cell.angle_alpha   90.00
_cell.angle_beta   90.00
_cell.angle_gamma   90.00
#
_symmetry.space_group_name_H-M   'P 1'
#
loop_
_entity.id
_entity.type
_entity.pdbx_description
1 polymer ?
#
loop_
_entity_poly.entity_id
_entity_poly.type
_entity_poly.pdbx_seq_one_letter_code
_entity_poly.pdbx_strand_id
1 'polypeptide(L)'
;MGPLELTDLIGQDVNFSVARTVYDSYFGQTRFVPQLLQGSLVDAGWLGRKSGRGIYDYSGKTSNAAPEPIAADPLADAPLRPENAGPGMPHWEIGGIVVRFTRGQTARVEARIAGKPVVVLDWFEAATAQACGFAASDDAAAETGARLLSAWKLAPFRIADTPGLIVTRTLAQIANAAGDAVLEGVSDEAGIDSALQFGANYPFGPFAWAVQVGGEAVVSTLQAIAFGTGHAMYNPSQYWTSRI
;
A
#
# COMPACT_ATOMS: atom_id res chain seq x y z
N MET A 1 -15.10 -7.96 -2.60
CA MET A 1 -15.31 -6.56 -3.02
C MET A 1 -14.09 -5.77 -2.65
N GLY A 2 -13.50 -5.07 -3.61
CA GLY A 2 -12.33 -4.22 -3.36
C GLY A 2 -12.71 -2.87 -2.74
N PRO A 3 -11.74 -2.13 -2.16
CA PRO A 3 -12.00 -0.85 -1.49
C PRO A 3 -12.64 0.20 -2.41
N LEU A 4 -12.21 0.31 -3.65
CA LEU A 4 -12.77 1.27 -4.61
C LEU A 4 -14.19 0.89 -5.07
N GLU A 5 -14.49 -0.42 -5.17
CA GLU A 5 -15.84 -0.90 -5.45
C GLU A 5 -16.78 -0.65 -4.26
N LEU A 6 -16.25 -0.73 -3.03
CA LEU A 6 -17.02 -0.42 -1.82
C LEU A 6 -17.37 1.07 -1.77
N THR A 7 -16.45 1.98 -2.13
CA THR A 7 -16.75 3.40 -2.18
C THR A 7 -17.85 3.73 -3.21
N ASP A 8 -17.88 3.04 -4.35
CA ASP A 8 -18.94 3.18 -5.35
C ASP A 8 -20.28 2.59 -4.89
N LEU A 9 -20.25 1.54 -4.07
CA LEU A 9 -21.47 0.96 -3.47
C LEU A 9 -22.09 1.91 -2.44
N ILE A 10 -21.29 2.49 -1.55
CA ILE A 10 -21.73 3.45 -0.53
C ILE A 10 -22.19 4.76 -1.18
N GLY A 11 -21.46 5.22 -2.16
CA GLY A 11 -21.63 6.48 -2.87
C GLY A 11 -20.50 7.47 -2.58
N GLN A 12 -19.93 8.04 -3.66
CA GLN A 12 -18.78 8.94 -3.56
C GLN A 12 -19.10 10.22 -2.80
N ASP A 13 -20.33 10.75 -2.91
CA ASP A 13 -20.82 11.89 -2.14
C ASP A 13 -20.88 11.62 -0.64
N VAL A 14 -21.34 10.43 -0.23
CA VAL A 14 -21.37 10.01 1.17
C VAL A 14 -19.96 9.88 1.71
N ASN A 15 -19.07 9.15 1.00
CA ASN A 15 -17.67 8.97 1.39
C ASN A 15 -16.95 10.32 1.51
N PHE A 16 -17.15 11.24 0.56
CA PHE A 16 -16.52 12.55 0.58
C PHE A 16 -17.04 13.42 1.72
N SER A 17 -18.36 13.37 1.99
CA SER A 17 -18.97 14.08 3.12
C SER A 17 -18.40 13.60 4.46
N VAL A 18 -18.27 12.28 4.64
CA VAL A 18 -17.66 11.69 5.85
C VAL A 18 -16.21 12.14 5.99
N ALA A 19 -15.42 12.05 4.90
CA ALA A 19 -14.00 12.47 4.92
C ALA A 19 -13.86 13.96 5.30
N ARG A 20 -14.72 14.83 4.78
CA ARG A 20 -14.77 16.26 5.15
C ARG A 20 -15.14 16.47 6.61
N THR A 21 -16.18 15.79 7.10
CA THR A 21 -16.60 15.88 8.50
C THR A 21 -15.48 15.49 9.45
N VAL A 22 -14.76 14.40 9.15
CA VAL A 22 -13.60 13.98 9.94
C VAL A 22 -12.50 15.04 9.90
N TYR A 23 -12.16 15.55 8.71
CA TYR A 23 -11.15 16.59 8.55
C TYR A 23 -11.45 17.85 9.35
N ASP A 24 -12.71 18.31 9.29
CA ASP A 24 -13.17 19.50 10.02
C ASP A 24 -13.17 19.26 11.54
N SER A 25 -13.57 18.05 11.98
CA SER A 25 -13.57 17.65 13.40
C SER A 25 -12.17 17.58 14.01
N TYR A 26 -11.16 17.30 13.19
CA TYR A 26 -9.74 17.32 13.58
C TYR A 26 -9.05 18.64 13.23
N PHE A 27 -9.81 19.73 13.08
CA PHE A 27 -9.31 21.08 12.86
C PHE A 27 -8.32 21.20 11.68
N GLY A 28 -8.57 20.45 10.61
CA GLY A 28 -7.76 20.53 9.41
C GLY A 28 -6.43 19.77 9.48
N GLN A 29 -6.30 18.79 10.36
CA GLN A 29 -5.10 17.95 10.38
C GLN A 29 -4.86 17.30 9.02
N THR A 30 -3.64 17.43 8.50
CA THR A 30 -3.25 16.96 7.15
C THR A 30 -3.45 15.47 6.93
N ARG A 31 -3.42 14.66 7.98
CA ARG A 31 -3.69 13.22 7.93
C ARG A 31 -5.09 12.90 7.41
N PHE A 32 -6.08 13.73 7.69
CA PHE A 32 -7.47 13.51 7.35
C PHE A 32 -7.95 14.31 6.12
N VAL A 33 -7.02 14.93 5.38
CA VAL A 33 -7.37 15.69 4.16
C VAL A 33 -8.11 14.79 3.17
N PRO A 34 -9.34 15.15 2.77
CA PRO A 34 -10.08 14.43 1.73
C PRO A 34 -9.27 14.41 0.43
N GLN A 35 -9.31 13.31 -0.29
CA GLN A 35 -8.56 13.18 -1.52
C GLN A 35 -9.22 13.99 -2.65
N LEU A 36 -8.41 14.66 -3.46
CA LEU A 36 -8.88 15.44 -4.61
C LEU A 36 -9.77 14.62 -5.55
N LEU A 37 -9.40 13.36 -5.77
CA LEU A 37 -10.18 12.45 -6.61
C LEU A 37 -11.64 12.29 -6.10
N GLN A 38 -11.84 12.20 -4.79
CA GLN A 38 -13.19 12.06 -4.22
C GLN A 38 -14.04 13.29 -4.54
N GLY A 39 -13.51 14.50 -4.35
CA GLY A 39 -14.19 15.74 -4.71
C GLY A 39 -14.49 15.82 -6.21
N SER A 40 -13.52 15.49 -7.04
CA SER A 40 -13.70 15.51 -8.50
C SER A 40 -14.78 14.54 -8.99
N LEU A 41 -14.90 13.36 -8.38
CA LEU A 41 -15.97 12.41 -8.72
C LEU A 41 -17.35 12.96 -8.33
N VAL A 42 -17.46 13.59 -7.16
CA VAL A 42 -18.71 14.23 -6.72
C VAL A 42 -19.10 15.37 -7.64
N ASP A 43 -18.15 16.27 -7.97
CA ASP A 43 -18.39 17.41 -8.86
C ASP A 43 -18.80 16.97 -10.28
N ALA A 44 -18.28 15.84 -10.75
CA ALA A 44 -18.65 15.23 -12.03
C ALA A 44 -20.00 14.48 -11.98
N GLY A 45 -20.66 14.37 -10.81
CA GLY A 45 -21.87 13.58 -10.64
C GLY A 45 -21.65 12.07 -10.72
N TRP A 46 -20.39 11.61 -10.61
CA TRP A 46 -20.02 10.19 -10.67
C TRP A 46 -20.08 9.59 -9.26
N LEU A 47 -21.31 9.39 -8.78
CA LEU A 47 -21.57 9.03 -7.39
C LEU A 47 -21.51 7.53 -7.10
N GLY A 48 -21.07 6.73 -8.04
CA GLY A 48 -20.99 5.27 -7.91
C GLY A 48 -22.17 4.55 -8.55
N ARG A 49 -22.54 3.40 -7.99
CA ARG A 49 -23.63 2.54 -8.54
C ARG A 49 -24.95 3.30 -8.70
N LYS A 50 -25.30 4.18 -7.78
CA LYS A 50 -26.56 4.93 -7.80
C LYS A 50 -26.69 5.92 -8.96
N SER A 51 -25.59 6.40 -9.53
CA SER A 51 -25.56 7.27 -10.70
C SER A 51 -25.14 6.52 -12.00
N GLY A 52 -24.89 5.21 -11.89
CA GLY A 52 -24.38 4.40 -13.00
C GLY A 52 -22.89 4.58 -13.30
N ARG A 53 -22.19 5.44 -12.58
CA ARG A 53 -20.77 5.71 -12.70
C ARG A 53 -20.17 6.24 -11.41
N GLY A 54 -18.95 5.78 -11.11
CA GLY A 54 -18.10 6.25 -10.02
C GLY A 54 -16.64 6.06 -10.41
N ILE A 55 -15.86 5.37 -9.59
CA ILE A 55 -14.54 4.84 -9.98
C ILE A 55 -14.71 3.87 -11.17
N TYR A 56 -15.75 3.05 -11.10
CA TYR A 56 -16.11 2.10 -12.16
C TYR A 56 -17.33 2.56 -12.94
N ASP A 57 -17.48 2.04 -14.16
CA ASP A 57 -18.66 2.26 -15.01
C ASP A 57 -19.65 1.11 -14.81
N TYR A 58 -20.84 1.43 -14.31
CA TYR A 58 -21.94 0.49 -14.10
C TYR A 58 -23.02 0.59 -15.18
N SER A 59 -22.85 1.49 -16.17
CA SER A 59 -23.76 1.66 -17.28
C SER A 59 -23.62 0.61 -18.37
N GLY A 60 -22.54 -0.20 -18.32
CA GLY A 60 -22.17 -1.18 -19.34
C GLY A 60 -21.58 -0.57 -20.62
N LYS A 61 -21.33 0.74 -20.64
CA LYS A 61 -20.76 1.45 -21.81
C LYS A 61 -19.25 1.34 -21.89
N THR A 62 -18.58 1.16 -20.75
CA THR A 62 -17.12 1.05 -20.68
C THR A 62 -16.76 -0.25 -19.96
N SER A 63 -15.71 -0.92 -20.41
CA SER A 63 -15.20 -2.11 -19.72
C SER A 63 -14.50 -1.70 -18.43
N ASN A 64 -14.88 -2.30 -17.29
CA ASN A 64 -14.16 -2.26 -16.03
C ASN A 64 -13.17 -3.42 -15.96
N ALA A 65 -12.41 -3.66 -17.02
CA ALA A 65 -11.46 -4.76 -17.05
C ALA A 65 -10.50 -4.66 -15.85
N ALA A 66 -10.39 -5.74 -15.10
CA ALA A 66 -9.36 -5.86 -14.08
C ALA A 66 -7.97 -5.81 -14.74
N PRO A 67 -6.96 -5.21 -14.10
CA PRO A 67 -5.60 -5.32 -14.61
C PRO A 67 -5.20 -6.80 -14.72
N GLU A 68 -4.51 -7.14 -15.80
CA GLU A 68 -4.00 -8.50 -15.98
C GLU A 68 -2.57 -8.60 -15.47
N PRO A 69 -2.19 -9.73 -14.86
CA PRO A 69 -0.81 -9.97 -14.46
C PRO A 69 0.09 -10.08 -15.71
N ILE A 70 1.36 -9.72 -15.54
CA ILE A 70 2.34 -9.92 -16.60
C ILE A 70 2.57 -11.42 -16.78
N ALA A 71 2.40 -11.92 -18.00
CA ALA A 71 2.80 -13.28 -18.34
C ALA A 71 4.33 -13.35 -18.39
N ALA A 72 4.92 -14.16 -17.52
CA ALA A 72 6.38 -14.35 -17.46
C ALA A 72 6.73 -15.79 -17.09
N ASP A 73 7.73 -16.34 -17.79
CA ASP A 73 8.27 -17.65 -17.45
C ASP A 73 8.95 -17.60 -16.07
N PRO A 74 8.76 -18.60 -15.21
CA PRO A 74 9.40 -18.64 -13.91
C PRO A 74 10.92 -18.56 -14.01
N LEU A 75 11.55 -17.87 -13.08
CA LEU A 75 13.01 -17.83 -12.95
C LEU A 75 13.52 -19.21 -12.50
N ALA A 76 14.45 -19.81 -13.25
CA ALA A 76 14.92 -21.19 -13.01
C ALA A 76 15.61 -21.33 -11.63
N ASP A 77 16.51 -20.39 -11.30
CA ASP A 77 17.29 -20.40 -10.05
C ASP A 77 16.75 -19.34 -9.07
N ALA A 78 15.43 -19.28 -8.92
CA ALA A 78 14.79 -18.33 -8.01
C ALA A 78 15.15 -18.65 -6.55
N PRO A 79 15.44 -17.64 -5.71
CA PRO A 79 15.50 -17.85 -4.27
C PRO A 79 14.14 -18.34 -3.76
N LEU A 80 14.15 -18.97 -2.59
CA LEU A 80 12.91 -19.42 -1.95
C LEU A 80 11.99 -18.23 -1.67
N ARG A 81 10.70 -18.44 -1.86
CA ARG A 81 9.67 -17.48 -1.44
C ARG A 81 9.80 -17.23 0.06
N PRO A 82 9.89 -15.97 0.50
CA PRO A 82 10.05 -15.67 1.92
C PRO A 82 8.79 -16.02 2.70
N GLU A 83 8.97 -16.51 3.92
CA GLU A 83 7.87 -16.76 4.87
C GLU A 83 7.30 -15.46 5.44
N ASN A 84 8.13 -14.41 5.51
CA ASN A 84 7.72 -13.07 5.91
C ASN A 84 8.07 -12.09 4.78
N ALA A 85 7.09 -11.41 4.26
CA ALA A 85 7.28 -10.36 3.26
C ALA A 85 7.26 -8.98 3.93
N GLY A 86 8.12 -8.07 3.49
CA GLY A 86 8.02 -6.70 3.96
C GLY A 86 9.33 -5.91 4.03
N PRO A 87 9.26 -4.63 4.44
CA PRO A 87 10.37 -3.68 4.36
C PRO A 87 11.61 -4.04 5.20
N GLY A 88 11.48 -4.88 6.24
CA GLY A 88 12.59 -5.36 7.05
C GLY A 88 13.42 -6.49 6.44
N MET A 89 12.95 -7.11 5.35
CA MET A 89 13.61 -8.24 4.72
C MET A 89 14.90 -7.86 4.00
N PRO A 90 15.90 -8.78 3.95
CA PRO A 90 17.08 -8.62 3.11
C PRO A 90 16.71 -8.56 1.62
N HIS A 91 17.64 -8.08 0.80
CA HIS A 91 17.49 -8.08 -0.66
C HIS A 91 18.14 -9.32 -1.29
N TRP A 92 17.73 -9.60 -2.52
CA TRP A 92 18.38 -10.57 -3.40
C TRP A 92 19.12 -9.85 -4.52
N GLU A 93 20.15 -10.47 -5.04
CA GLU A 93 20.83 -10.02 -6.25
C GLU A 93 20.68 -11.10 -7.33
N ILE A 94 20.00 -10.79 -8.41
CA ILE A 94 19.64 -11.73 -9.48
C ILE A 94 20.12 -11.15 -10.81
N GLY A 95 21.17 -11.76 -11.40
CA GLY A 95 21.69 -11.30 -12.68
C GLY A 95 22.17 -9.83 -12.67
N GLY A 96 22.68 -9.34 -11.53
CA GLY A 96 23.13 -7.95 -11.37
C GLY A 96 21.98 -6.96 -11.06
N ILE A 97 20.76 -7.46 -10.88
CA ILE A 97 19.59 -6.68 -10.50
C ILE A 97 19.30 -6.89 -9.01
N VAL A 98 19.14 -5.82 -8.25
CA VAL A 98 18.74 -5.87 -6.85
C VAL A 98 17.24 -6.02 -6.76
N VAL A 99 16.75 -7.03 -6.05
CA VAL A 99 15.33 -7.25 -5.77
C VAL A 99 15.09 -7.17 -4.27
N ARG A 100 14.16 -6.34 -3.85
CA ARG A 100 13.86 -6.13 -2.43
C ARG A 100 12.40 -5.74 -2.21
N PHE A 101 11.91 -5.91 -1.01
CA PHE A 101 10.66 -5.26 -0.61
C PHE A 101 10.84 -3.75 -0.49
N THR A 102 9.80 -2.98 -0.85
CA THR A 102 9.84 -1.53 -0.73
C THR A 102 10.07 -1.10 0.72
N ARG A 103 10.95 -0.13 0.90
CA ARG A 103 11.21 0.57 2.16
C ARG A 103 10.70 2.01 2.12
N GLY A 104 9.72 2.27 1.27
CA GLY A 104 9.15 3.58 1.08
C GLY A 104 9.77 4.39 -0.07
N GLN A 105 10.96 4.02 -0.57
CA GLN A 105 11.57 4.65 -1.74
C GLN A 105 11.01 4.06 -3.04
N THR A 106 11.11 4.83 -4.14
CA THR A 106 10.82 4.33 -5.49
C THR A 106 11.96 3.45 -6.01
N ALA A 107 11.67 2.55 -6.94
CA ALA A 107 12.69 1.71 -7.60
C ALA A 107 13.77 2.55 -8.27
N ARG A 108 13.41 3.69 -8.88
CA ARG A 108 14.35 4.62 -9.51
C ARG A 108 15.28 5.29 -8.51
N VAL A 109 14.80 5.64 -7.32
CA VAL A 109 15.64 6.20 -6.25
C VAL A 109 16.58 5.14 -5.72
N GLU A 110 16.07 3.94 -5.43
CA GLU A 110 16.86 2.78 -4.97
C GLU A 110 17.95 2.41 -5.99
N ALA A 111 17.64 2.43 -7.29
CA ALA A 111 18.62 2.14 -8.35
C ALA A 111 19.75 3.18 -8.40
N ARG A 112 19.45 4.47 -8.20
CA ARG A 112 20.48 5.51 -8.11
C ARG A 112 21.40 5.32 -6.91
N ILE A 113 20.85 4.91 -5.76
CA ILE A 113 21.61 4.65 -4.54
C ILE A 113 22.47 3.39 -4.71
N ALA A 114 21.91 2.31 -5.27
CA ALA A 114 22.62 1.04 -5.45
C ALA A 114 23.63 1.05 -6.60
N GLY A 115 23.52 2.00 -7.55
CA GLY A 115 24.29 1.99 -8.80
C GLY A 115 23.99 0.79 -9.71
N LYS A 116 22.84 0.15 -9.53
CA LYS A 116 22.37 -1.06 -10.24
C LYS A 116 20.88 -0.96 -10.50
N PRO A 117 20.34 -1.69 -11.51
CA PRO A 117 18.89 -1.84 -11.65
C PRO A 117 18.24 -2.45 -10.41
N VAL A 118 17.03 -1.96 -10.08
CA VAL A 118 16.30 -2.39 -8.87
C VAL A 118 14.86 -2.74 -9.19
N VAL A 119 14.40 -3.82 -8.57
CA VAL A 119 12.98 -4.17 -8.41
C VAL A 119 12.58 -3.92 -6.97
N VAL A 120 11.50 -3.21 -6.75
CA VAL A 120 10.86 -3.10 -5.44
C VAL A 120 9.54 -3.86 -5.46
N LEU A 121 9.41 -4.82 -4.55
CA LEU A 121 8.21 -5.63 -4.35
C LEU A 121 7.33 -4.97 -3.31
N ASP A 122 6.03 -5.02 -3.50
CA ASP A 122 5.08 -4.61 -2.46
C ASP A 122 4.94 -5.70 -1.40
N TRP A 123 4.40 -5.36 -0.25
CA TRP A 123 4.09 -6.32 0.79
C TRP A 123 3.00 -7.30 0.34
N PHE A 124 3.10 -8.54 0.77
CA PHE A 124 2.05 -9.54 0.61
C PHE A 124 2.00 -10.48 1.82
N GLU A 125 0.83 -11.02 2.11
CA GLU A 125 0.68 -12.07 3.12
C GLU A 125 1.26 -13.39 2.58
N ALA A 126 2.35 -13.84 3.18
CA ALA A 126 3.13 -14.95 2.64
C ALA A 126 2.35 -16.28 2.56
N ALA A 127 1.43 -16.52 3.50
CA ALA A 127 0.66 -17.77 3.55
C ALA A 127 -0.45 -17.83 2.48
N THR A 128 -1.07 -16.70 2.14
CA THR A 128 -2.33 -16.67 1.37
C THR A 128 -2.25 -15.90 0.06
N ALA A 129 -1.20 -15.09 -0.15
CA ALA A 129 -1.10 -14.26 -1.34
C ALA A 129 -1.01 -15.09 -2.63
N GLN A 130 -1.78 -14.66 -3.62
CA GLN A 130 -1.77 -15.18 -4.99
C GLN A 130 -1.22 -14.17 -6.00
N ALA A 131 -0.97 -12.93 -5.57
CA ALA A 131 -0.50 -11.85 -6.41
C ALA A 131 0.44 -10.93 -5.62
N CYS A 132 1.31 -10.22 -6.34
CA CYS A 132 2.16 -9.18 -5.78
C CYS A 132 2.31 -8.02 -6.76
N GLY A 133 2.11 -6.79 -6.25
CA GLY A 133 2.47 -5.57 -6.96
C GLY A 133 3.98 -5.35 -6.91
N PHE A 134 4.56 -4.83 -7.98
CA PHE A 134 5.97 -4.44 -7.99
C PHE A 134 6.22 -3.26 -8.93
N ALA A 135 7.29 -2.52 -8.65
CA ALA A 135 7.84 -1.52 -9.56
C ALA A 135 9.31 -1.82 -9.85
N ALA A 136 9.82 -1.28 -10.94
CA ALA A 136 11.19 -1.51 -11.37
C ALA A 136 11.81 -0.23 -11.95
N SER A 137 13.13 -0.11 -11.85
CA SER A 137 13.87 1.05 -12.36
C SER A 137 13.88 1.14 -13.88
N ASP A 138 13.81 -0.01 -14.55
CA ASP A 138 13.84 -0.17 -16.00
C ASP A 138 13.12 -1.47 -16.43
N ASP A 139 13.06 -1.73 -17.73
CA ASP A 139 12.31 -2.86 -18.27
C ASP A 139 13.02 -4.21 -18.02
N ALA A 140 14.36 -4.26 -18.03
CA ALA A 140 15.10 -5.50 -17.72
C ALA A 140 14.88 -5.91 -16.25
N ALA A 141 14.88 -4.94 -15.34
CA ALA A 141 14.51 -5.18 -13.95
C ALA A 141 13.04 -5.61 -13.82
N ALA A 142 12.13 -5.02 -14.61
CA ALA A 142 10.72 -5.40 -14.58
C ALA A 142 10.50 -6.85 -15.05
N GLU A 143 11.21 -7.30 -16.09
CA GLU A 143 11.18 -8.70 -16.53
C GLU A 143 11.67 -9.64 -15.42
N THR A 144 12.78 -9.30 -14.77
CA THR A 144 13.34 -10.10 -13.66
C THR A 144 12.36 -10.18 -12.49
N GLY A 145 11.72 -9.08 -12.12
CA GLY A 145 10.70 -9.03 -11.07
C GLY A 145 9.49 -9.92 -11.38
N ALA A 146 8.98 -9.84 -12.61
CA ALA A 146 7.85 -10.66 -13.05
C ALA A 146 8.20 -12.16 -13.03
N ARG A 147 9.38 -12.54 -13.53
CA ARG A 147 9.85 -13.93 -13.54
C ARG A 147 10.08 -14.49 -12.13
N LEU A 148 10.60 -13.68 -11.21
CA LEU A 148 10.77 -14.06 -9.81
C LEU A 148 9.41 -14.32 -9.15
N LEU A 149 8.46 -13.40 -9.30
CA LEU A 149 7.12 -13.54 -8.72
C LEU A 149 6.40 -14.77 -9.29
N SER A 150 6.55 -15.03 -10.60
CA SER A 150 6.02 -16.25 -11.24
C SER A 150 6.66 -17.52 -10.63
N ALA A 151 7.96 -17.52 -10.34
CA ALA A 151 8.63 -18.63 -9.67
C ALA A 151 8.10 -18.85 -8.23
N TRP A 152 7.70 -17.80 -7.55
CA TRP A 152 7.03 -17.86 -6.24
C TRP A 152 5.54 -18.19 -6.34
N LYS A 153 5.02 -18.47 -7.53
CA LYS A 153 3.60 -18.74 -7.81
C LYS A 153 2.70 -17.56 -7.42
N LEU A 154 3.19 -16.34 -7.60
CA LEU A 154 2.46 -15.10 -7.44
C LEU A 154 2.20 -14.48 -8.81
N ALA A 155 0.97 -14.05 -9.06
CA ALA A 155 0.64 -13.26 -10.24
C ALA A 155 1.35 -11.89 -10.16
N PRO A 156 2.25 -11.55 -11.11
CA PRO A 156 3.03 -10.31 -11.06
C PRO A 156 2.24 -9.14 -11.66
N PHE A 157 2.04 -8.08 -10.88
CA PHE A 157 1.43 -6.84 -11.34
C PHE A 157 2.45 -5.71 -11.31
N ARG A 158 2.90 -5.25 -12.49
CA ARG A 158 3.71 -4.04 -12.56
C ARG A 158 2.82 -2.83 -12.30
N ILE A 159 3.14 -2.08 -11.26
CA ILE A 159 2.41 -0.88 -10.85
C ILE A 159 3.30 0.36 -11.01
N ALA A 160 2.69 1.54 -10.88
CA ALA A 160 3.44 2.80 -10.93
C ALA A 160 4.52 2.84 -9.85
N ASP A 161 5.72 3.33 -10.23
CA ASP A 161 6.87 3.48 -9.32
C ASP A 161 6.63 4.70 -8.40
N THR A 162 5.89 4.46 -7.33
CA THR A 162 5.50 5.47 -6.33
C THR A 162 6.07 5.12 -4.96
N PRO A 163 6.39 6.13 -4.11
CA PRO A 163 6.92 5.89 -2.77
C PRO A 163 6.01 4.96 -1.95
N GLY A 164 6.57 3.84 -1.46
CA GLY A 164 5.88 2.85 -0.64
C GLY A 164 4.89 1.93 -1.37
N LEU A 165 4.78 2.05 -2.69
CA LEU A 165 3.86 1.31 -3.54
C LEU A 165 2.40 1.43 -3.06
N ILE A 166 1.62 0.35 -3.00
CA ILE A 166 0.19 0.39 -2.64
C ILE A 166 -0.03 -0.20 -1.25
N VAL A 167 0.29 -1.48 -1.07
CA VAL A 167 -0.06 -2.23 0.15
C VAL A 167 0.82 -1.78 1.31
N THR A 168 2.13 -1.72 1.11
CA THR A 168 3.09 -1.26 2.14
C THR A 168 2.76 0.15 2.62
N ARG A 169 2.45 1.08 1.69
CA ARG A 169 2.05 2.45 2.05
C ARG A 169 0.77 2.46 2.88
N THR A 170 -0.22 1.67 2.48
CA THR A 170 -1.51 1.58 3.19
C THR A 170 -1.32 1.04 4.59
N LEU A 171 -0.62 -0.09 4.74
CA LEU A 171 -0.39 -0.70 6.05
C LEU A 171 0.46 0.17 6.97
N ALA A 172 1.53 0.80 6.44
CA ALA A 172 2.34 1.72 7.21
C ALA A 172 1.52 2.92 7.73
N GLN A 173 0.60 3.45 6.91
CA GLN A 173 -0.26 4.56 7.31
C GLN A 173 -1.33 4.13 8.32
N ILE A 174 -1.89 2.92 8.19
CA ILE A 174 -2.82 2.37 9.19
C ILE A 174 -2.10 2.17 10.52
N ALA A 175 -0.89 1.59 10.53
CA ALA A 175 -0.07 1.45 11.73
C ALA A 175 0.27 2.82 12.35
N ASN A 176 0.56 3.83 11.50
CA ASN A 176 0.83 5.19 11.93
C ASN A 176 -0.38 5.80 12.68
N ALA A 177 -1.56 5.69 12.09
CA ALA A 177 -2.80 6.18 12.70
C ALA A 177 -3.17 5.40 13.97
N ALA A 178 -2.91 4.09 14.01
CA ALA A 178 -3.12 3.26 15.19
C ALA A 178 -2.22 3.71 16.35
N GLY A 179 -0.96 4.05 16.07
CA GLY A 179 -0.04 4.61 17.08
C GLY A 179 -0.57 5.91 17.69
N ASP A 180 -1.11 6.82 16.88
CA ASP A 180 -1.73 8.05 17.41
C ASP A 180 -2.96 7.75 18.26
N ALA A 181 -3.81 6.80 17.86
CA ALA A 181 -4.99 6.42 18.63
C ALA A 181 -4.63 5.88 20.04
N VAL A 182 -3.51 5.17 20.17
CA VAL A 182 -2.98 4.77 21.50
C VAL A 182 -2.53 5.99 22.30
N LEU A 183 -1.80 6.94 21.69
CA LEU A 183 -1.37 8.16 22.39
C LEU A 183 -2.55 9.04 22.82
N GLU A 184 -3.61 9.06 22.04
CA GLU A 184 -4.85 9.80 22.34
C GLU A 184 -5.74 9.08 23.36
N GLY A 185 -5.36 7.87 23.80
CA GLY A 185 -6.11 7.12 24.81
C GLY A 185 -7.42 6.50 24.28
N VAL A 186 -7.54 6.32 22.96
CA VAL A 186 -8.73 5.70 22.35
C VAL A 186 -8.86 4.24 22.76
N SER A 187 -7.77 3.48 22.73
CA SER A 187 -7.66 2.11 23.20
C SER A 187 -6.19 1.70 23.34
N ASP A 188 -5.93 0.53 23.88
CA ASP A 188 -4.61 -0.11 23.81
C ASP A 188 -4.36 -0.80 22.46
N GLU A 189 -3.14 -1.27 22.25
CA GLU A 189 -2.71 -1.93 21.00
C GLU A 189 -3.60 -3.13 20.63
N ALA A 190 -3.91 -4.00 21.61
CA ALA A 190 -4.72 -5.18 21.41
C ALA A 190 -6.19 -4.85 21.08
N GLY A 191 -6.72 -3.81 21.73
CA GLY A 191 -8.07 -3.30 21.45
C GLY A 191 -8.19 -2.72 20.05
N ILE A 192 -7.20 -1.97 19.57
CA ILE A 192 -7.18 -1.43 18.21
C ILE A 192 -7.07 -2.55 17.17
N ASP A 193 -6.17 -3.51 17.38
CA ASP A 193 -6.04 -4.68 16.49
C ASP A 193 -7.36 -5.45 16.41
N SER A 194 -7.99 -5.72 17.54
CA SER A 194 -9.30 -6.39 17.60
C SER A 194 -10.40 -5.60 16.93
N ALA A 195 -10.44 -4.28 17.12
CA ALA A 195 -11.44 -3.43 16.51
C ALA A 195 -11.36 -3.43 14.97
N LEU A 196 -10.16 -3.42 14.40
CA LEU A 196 -9.99 -3.49 12.95
C LEU A 196 -10.29 -4.90 12.40
N GLN A 197 -9.90 -5.95 13.11
CA GLN A 197 -10.21 -7.32 12.69
C GLN A 197 -11.72 -7.60 12.72
N PHE A 198 -12.40 -7.30 13.81
CA PHE A 198 -13.82 -7.66 13.97
C PHE A 198 -14.76 -6.57 13.46
N GLY A 199 -14.37 -5.30 13.50
CA GLY A 199 -15.19 -4.17 13.04
C GLY A 199 -15.05 -3.86 11.55
N ALA A 200 -13.85 -4.02 11.00
CA ALA A 200 -13.54 -3.71 9.59
C ALA A 200 -13.14 -4.93 8.77
N ASN A 201 -13.20 -6.13 9.37
CA ASN A 201 -12.86 -7.41 8.72
C ASN A 201 -11.43 -7.45 8.13
N TYR A 202 -10.48 -6.83 8.82
CA TYR A 202 -9.08 -6.93 8.43
C TYR A 202 -8.53 -8.32 8.78
N PRO A 203 -7.64 -8.91 7.98
CA PRO A 203 -7.07 -10.24 8.26
C PRO A 203 -6.18 -10.23 9.51
N PHE A 204 -5.61 -9.09 9.86
CA PHE A 204 -4.75 -8.86 11.04
C PHE A 204 -4.82 -7.39 11.44
N GLY A 205 -4.39 -7.10 12.67
CA GLY A 205 -4.32 -5.72 13.15
C GLY A 205 -3.03 -5.00 12.77
N PRO A 206 -3.00 -3.67 12.84
CA PRO A 206 -1.85 -2.84 12.49
C PRO A 206 -0.63 -3.07 13.38
N PHE A 207 -0.81 -3.36 14.66
CA PHE A 207 0.29 -3.66 15.57
C PHE A 207 0.86 -5.05 15.31
N ALA A 208 0.02 -6.05 15.02
CA ALA A 208 0.47 -7.38 14.61
C ALA A 208 1.32 -7.29 13.33
N TRP A 209 0.90 -6.49 12.34
CA TRP A 209 1.70 -6.23 11.15
C TRP A 209 3.03 -5.54 11.47
N ALA A 210 3.00 -4.50 12.33
CA ALA A 210 4.19 -3.77 12.71
C ALA A 210 5.21 -4.63 13.47
N VAL A 211 4.75 -5.59 14.27
CA VAL A 211 5.62 -6.61 14.90
C VAL A 211 6.28 -7.50 13.84
N GLN A 212 5.52 -7.92 12.83
CA GLN A 212 6.03 -8.77 11.75
C GLN A 212 7.13 -8.11 10.93
N VAL A 213 6.97 -6.82 10.59
CA VAL A 213 7.94 -6.09 9.76
C VAL A 213 9.03 -5.37 10.56
N GLY A 214 8.81 -5.15 11.84
CA GLY A 214 9.66 -4.40 12.76
C GLY A 214 9.28 -2.92 12.86
N GLY A 215 9.24 -2.38 14.08
CA GLY A 215 8.88 -0.97 14.32
C GLY A 215 9.80 0.04 13.63
N GLU A 216 11.11 -0.22 13.60
CA GLU A 216 12.07 0.59 12.84
C GLU A 216 11.76 0.63 11.35
N ALA A 217 11.33 -0.50 10.78
CA ALA A 217 10.94 -0.58 9.37
C ALA A 217 9.66 0.22 9.09
N VAL A 218 8.72 0.27 10.02
CA VAL A 218 7.52 1.13 9.92
C VAL A 218 7.94 2.60 9.88
N VAL A 219 8.78 3.05 10.83
CA VAL A 219 9.24 4.44 10.91
C VAL A 219 10.04 4.83 9.67
N SER A 220 11.04 4.04 9.29
CA SER A 220 11.88 4.34 8.11
C SER A 220 11.09 4.36 6.82
N THR A 221 10.10 3.47 6.68
CA THR A 221 9.20 3.44 5.53
C THR A 221 8.34 4.71 5.46
N LEU A 222 7.73 5.11 6.56
CA LEU A 222 6.93 6.34 6.63
C LEU A 222 7.77 7.59 6.32
N GLN A 223 8.97 7.69 6.89
CA GLN A 223 9.90 8.80 6.61
C GLN A 223 10.28 8.86 5.12
N ALA A 224 10.56 7.71 4.52
CA ALA A 224 10.89 7.63 3.10
C ALA A 224 9.70 8.04 2.22
N ILE A 225 8.47 7.63 2.56
CA ILE A 225 7.25 8.04 1.86
C ILE A 225 7.00 9.55 2.04
N ALA A 226 7.13 10.07 3.28
CA ALA A 226 6.98 11.50 3.56
C ALA A 226 7.94 12.33 2.72
N PHE A 227 9.23 11.94 2.70
CA PHE A 227 10.25 12.60 1.89
C PHE A 227 9.95 12.52 0.39
N GLY A 228 9.62 11.32 -0.11
CA GLY A 228 9.38 11.09 -1.53
C GLY A 228 8.10 11.74 -2.07
N THR A 229 7.09 11.95 -1.22
CA THR A 229 5.82 12.58 -1.61
C THR A 229 5.72 14.05 -1.24
N GLY A 230 6.52 14.53 -0.29
CA GLY A 230 6.40 15.86 0.30
C GLY A 230 5.15 16.04 1.20
N HIS A 231 4.44 14.96 1.54
CA HIS A 231 3.21 15.03 2.31
C HIS A 231 3.43 14.72 3.80
N ALA A 232 3.16 15.71 4.66
CA ALA A 232 3.30 15.61 6.11
C ALA A 232 2.39 14.53 6.74
N MET A 233 1.33 14.08 6.06
CA MET A 233 0.46 13.01 6.53
C MET A 233 1.20 11.68 6.76
N TYR A 234 2.36 11.49 6.15
CA TYR A 234 3.20 10.31 6.33
C TYR A 234 4.27 10.47 7.41
N ASN A 235 4.34 11.62 8.10
CA ASN A 235 5.27 11.76 9.22
C ASN A 235 4.95 10.71 10.30
N PRO A 236 5.97 9.97 10.78
CA PRO A 236 5.74 8.95 11.80
C PRO A 236 5.16 9.54 13.08
N SER A 237 4.18 8.85 13.65
CA SER A 237 3.63 9.12 14.98
C SER A 237 4.71 9.09 16.05
N GLN A 238 4.56 9.90 17.08
CA GLN A 238 5.42 9.86 18.27
C GLN A 238 5.38 8.49 18.95
N TYR A 239 4.26 7.76 18.85
CA TYR A 239 4.15 6.40 19.35
C TYR A 239 5.29 5.52 18.82
N TRP A 240 5.52 5.54 17.50
CA TRP A 240 6.54 4.73 16.86
C TRP A 240 7.95 5.27 17.08
N THR A 241 8.15 6.58 16.93
CA THR A 241 9.49 7.19 17.05
C THR A 241 10.06 7.14 18.46
N SER A 242 9.24 7.01 19.50
CA SER A 242 9.70 6.88 20.88
C SER A 242 10.07 5.46 21.31
N ARG A 243 9.87 4.46 20.41
CA ARG A 243 10.09 3.03 20.69
C ARG A 243 11.22 2.39 19.87
N ILE A 244 11.94 3.20 19.11
CA ILE A 244 13.10 2.77 18.31
C ILE A 244 14.40 3.33 18.88
#